data_cd3b0acd69e324b37918727ad0afc7df
#
_entry.id   cd3b0acd69e324b37918727ad0afc7df
#
_cell.length_a   1.000
_cell.length_b   1.000
_cell.length_c   1.000
_cell.angle_alpha   90.00
_cell.angle_beta   90.00
_cell.angle_gamma   90.00
#
_symmetry.space_group_name_H-M   'P 1'
#
loop_
_entity.id
_entity.type
_entity.pdbx_description
1 polymer ?
#
loop_
_entity_poly.entity_id
_entity_poly.type
_entity_poly.pdbx_seq_one_letter_code
_entity_poly.pdbx_strand_id
1 'polypeptide(L)'
;PQDEVNALMKLLRQYLKDCIKRSTKNNMCVRVIGDITPLEEDMKQSIKELEEATKDNTGLHFQVALNYGSRDEMTRAMRKMAADVKDGKVKPEDISEEMFAGYLDTKGLPDPDLLIRTSGEERLSNFMLWQLAYTEFYFTDVLWPDFNKKELQKAIDYYNKRDRRFGGV
;
A
#
# COMPACT_ATOMS: atom_id res chain seq x y z
N PRO A 1 -23.10 4.79 2.74
CA PRO A 1 -24.31 3.94 2.98
C PRO A 1 -23.88 2.51 3.26
N GLN A 2 -24.52 1.86 4.25
CA GLN A 2 -24.17 0.50 4.68
C GLN A 2 -24.33 -0.52 3.54
N ASP A 3 -25.29 -0.33 2.68
CA ASP A 3 -25.52 -1.23 1.54
C ASP A 3 -24.38 -1.21 0.52
N GLU A 4 -23.76 -0.06 0.29
CA GLU A 4 -22.58 0.06 -0.57
C GLU A 4 -21.37 -0.65 0.07
N VAL A 5 -21.17 -0.49 1.37
CA VAL A 5 -20.11 -1.18 2.11
C VAL A 5 -20.31 -2.70 2.02
N ASN A 6 -21.52 -3.20 2.22
CA ASN A 6 -21.85 -4.62 2.13
C ASN A 6 -21.61 -5.17 0.71
N ALA A 7 -21.96 -4.40 -0.33
CA ALA A 7 -21.71 -4.78 -1.71
C ALA A 7 -20.21 -4.85 -2.02
N LEU A 8 -19.44 -3.85 -1.59
CA LEU A 8 -17.99 -3.85 -1.73
C LEU A 8 -17.32 -5.02 -1.00
N MET A 9 -17.76 -5.35 0.20
CA MET A 9 -17.24 -6.48 0.97
C MET A 9 -17.52 -7.81 0.29
N LYS A 10 -18.70 -7.96 -0.32
CA LYS A 10 -19.04 -9.16 -1.11
C LYS A 10 -18.13 -9.29 -2.34
N LEU A 11 -17.90 -8.21 -3.06
CA LEU A 11 -16.98 -8.18 -4.21
C LEU A 11 -15.54 -8.50 -3.78
N LEU A 12 -15.09 -7.94 -2.67
CA LEU A 12 -13.76 -8.20 -2.13
C LEU A 12 -13.56 -9.67 -1.79
N ARG A 13 -14.53 -10.31 -1.15
CA ARG A 13 -14.48 -11.77 -0.87
C ARG A 13 -14.30 -12.60 -2.14
N GLN A 14 -15.04 -12.26 -3.18
CA GLN A 14 -14.91 -12.95 -4.46
C GLN A 14 -13.55 -12.69 -5.10
N TYR A 15 -13.11 -11.45 -5.09
CA TYR A 15 -11.80 -11.06 -5.62
C TYR A 15 -10.65 -11.80 -4.93
N LEU A 16 -10.64 -11.89 -3.59
CA LEU A 16 -9.59 -12.59 -2.83
C LEU A 16 -9.49 -14.06 -3.23
N LYS A 17 -10.63 -14.76 -3.41
CA LYS A 17 -10.65 -16.17 -3.85
C LYS A 17 -10.09 -16.35 -5.26
N ASP A 18 -10.42 -15.45 -6.17
CA ASP A 18 -9.95 -15.51 -7.56
C ASP A 18 -8.48 -15.05 -7.68
N CYS A 19 -8.05 -14.18 -6.77
CA CYS A 19 -6.72 -13.58 -6.78
C CYS A 19 -5.62 -14.63 -6.59
N ILE A 20 -5.80 -15.63 -5.72
CA ILE A 20 -4.81 -16.68 -5.47
C ILE A 20 -4.40 -17.35 -6.79
N LYS A 21 -5.36 -17.84 -7.56
CA LYS A 21 -5.08 -18.52 -8.83
C LYS A 21 -4.39 -17.62 -9.85
N ARG A 22 -4.85 -16.37 -9.96
CA ARG A 22 -4.27 -15.39 -10.89
C ARG A 22 -2.85 -15.00 -10.49
N SER A 23 -2.63 -14.76 -9.21
CA SER A 23 -1.34 -14.30 -8.69
C SER A 23 -0.28 -15.37 -8.81
N THR A 24 -0.60 -16.62 -8.48
CA THR A 24 0.33 -17.74 -8.68
C THR A 24 0.68 -17.93 -10.15
N LYS A 25 -0.33 -17.91 -11.04
CA LYS A 25 -0.09 -18.05 -12.49
C LYS A 25 0.78 -16.94 -13.07
N ASN A 26 0.66 -15.71 -12.56
CA ASN A 26 1.38 -14.53 -13.05
C ASN A 26 2.64 -14.21 -12.24
N ASN A 27 3.07 -15.09 -11.35
CA ASN A 27 4.22 -14.88 -10.46
C ASN A 27 4.13 -13.56 -9.67
N MET A 28 2.94 -13.24 -9.13
CA MET A 28 2.72 -12.02 -8.35
C MET A 28 2.78 -12.31 -6.87
N CYS A 29 3.56 -11.55 -6.11
CA CYS A 29 3.54 -11.54 -4.64
C CYS A 29 2.50 -10.51 -4.19
N VAL A 30 1.44 -10.95 -3.52
CA VAL A 30 0.34 -10.07 -3.10
C VAL A 30 0.39 -9.87 -1.59
N ARG A 31 0.24 -8.62 -1.15
CA ARG A 31 0.09 -8.24 0.26
C ARG A 31 -1.09 -7.31 0.44
N VAL A 32 -1.72 -7.38 1.60
CA VAL A 32 -2.72 -6.42 2.05
C VAL A 32 -2.10 -5.54 3.12
N ILE A 33 -2.17 -4.22 2.95
CA ILE A 33 -1.73 -3.23 3.93
C ILE A 33 -2.94 -2.48 4.51
N GLY A 34 -2.82 -2.03 5.75
CA GLY A 34 -3.88 -1.36 6.49
C GLY A 34 -4.38 -2.16 7.69
N ASP A 35 -5.37 -1.62 8.39
CA ASP A 35 -5.94 -2.27 9.58
C ASP A 35 -7.04 -3.25 9.20
N ILE A 36 -6.70 -4.54 9.18
CA ILE A 36 -7.65 -5.62 8.90
C ILE A 36 -8.36 -6.13 10.17
N THR A 37 -8.07 -5.58 11.35
CA THR A 37 -8.65 -6.05 12.62
C THR A 37 -10.18 -5.99 12.66
N PRO A 38 -10.85 -4.95 12.08
CA PRO A 38 -12.31 -4.87 12.08
C PRO A 38 -12.99 -5.73 11.01
N LEU A 39 -12.22 -6.43 10.15
CA LEU A 39 -12.80 -7.30 9.13
C LEU A 39 -13.34 -8.59 9.74
N GLU A 40 -14.32 -9.21 9.06
CA GLU A 40 -14.84 -10.52 9.42
C GLU A 40 -13.76 -11.61 9.31
N GLU A 41 -13.86 -12.64 10.15
CA GLU A 41 -12.81 -13.67 10.25
C GLU A 41 -12.57 -14.43 8.94
N ASP A 42 -13.62 -14.69 8.14
CA ASP A 42 -13.50 -15.33 6.83
C ASP A 42 -12.66 -14.51 5.84
N MET A 43 -12.73 -13.18 5.93
CA MET A 43 -11.92 -12.28 5.12
C MET A 43 -10.46 -12.26 5.58
N LYS A 44 -10.23 -12.19 6.89
CA LYS A 44 -8.87 -12.25 7.46
C LYS A 44 -8.19 -13.55 7.07
N GLN A 45 -8.92 -14.66 7.13
CA GLN A 45 -8.42 -15.97 6.71
C GLN A 45 -8.10 -15.99 5.21
N SER A 46 -8.98 -15.44 4.36
CA SER A 46 -8.75 -15.36 2.92
C SER A 46 -7.53 -14.49 2.55
N ILE A 47 -7.33 -13.37 3.26
CA ILE A 47 -6.13 -12.54 3.10
C ILE A 47 -4.88 -13.32 3.46
N LYS A 48 -4.87 -13.99 4.62
CA LYS A 48 -3.74 -14.81 5.06
C LYS A 48 -3.41 -15.93 4.07
N GLU A 49 -4.43 -16.60 3.55
CA GLU A 49 -4.24 -17.66 2.54
C GLU A 49 -3.65 -17.09 1.23
N LEU A 50 -4.10 -15.92 0.78
CA LEU A 50 -3.57 -15.26 -0.40
C LEU A 50 -2.09 -14.88 -0.22
N GLU A 51 -1.76 -14.24 0.89
CA GLU A 51 -0.39 -13.83 1.20
C GLU A 51 0.54 -15.04 1.32
N GLU A 52 0.12 -16.09 2.04
CA GLU A 52 0.90 -17.32 2.18
C GLU A 52 1.10 -18.04 0.84
N ALA A 53 0.06 -18.14 0.01
CA ALA A 53 0.13 -18.78 -1.29
C ALA A 53 1.02 -18.05 -2.31
N THR A 54 1.29 -16.77 -2.09
CA THR A 54 2.03 -15.91 -3.04
C THR A 54 3.35 -15.36 -2.52
N LYS A 55 3.72 -15.64 -1.27
CA LYS A 55 4.91 -15.07 -0.60
C LYS A 55 6.23 -15.37 -1.31
N ASP A 56 6.33 -16.53 -1.96
CA ASP A 56 7.55 -16.98 -2.64
C ASP A 56 7.60 -16.57 -4.13
N ASN A 57 6.56 -15.87 -4.62
CA ASN A 57 6.55 -15.34 -5.98
C ASN A 57 7.53 -14.15 -6.09
N THR A 58 8.29 -14.15 -7.18
CA THR A 58 9.43 -13.22 -7.39
C THR A 58 9.15 -12.14 -8.44
N GLY A 59 7.97 -12.14 -9.03
CA GLY A 59 7.59 -11.18 -10.07
C GLY A 59 7.04 -9.86 -9.49
N LEU A 60 5.88 -9.44 -9.95
CA LEU A 60 5.25 -8.21 -9.48
C LEU A 60 4.87 -8.30 -8.00
N HIS A 61 5.37 -7.37 -7.18
CA HIS A 61 4.88 -7.16 -5.82
C HIS A 61 3.66 -6.24 -5.87
N PHE A 62 2.48 -6.80 -5.60
CA PHE A 62 1.21 -6.12 -5.66
C PHE A 62 0.65 -5.89 -4.26
N GLN A 63 0.46 -4.62 -3.89
CA GLN A 63 -0.06 -4.23 -2.58
C GLN A 63 -1.48 -3.73 -2.70
N VAL A 64 -2.37 -4.20 -1.84
CA VAL A 64 -3.76 -3.73 -1.75
C VAL A 64 -3.95 -3.00 -0.44
N ALA A 65 -4.21 -1.69 -0.49
CA ALA A 65 -4.52 -0.90 0.69
C ALA A 65 -6.00 -1.09 1.06
N LEU A 66 -6.26 -1.78 2.17
CA LEU A 66 -7.60 -2.09 2.65
C LEU A 66 -7.79 -1.53 4.07
N ASN A 67 -8.84 -0.72 4.26
CA ASN A 67 -9.05 0.01 5.51
C ASN A 67 -7.77 0.71 5.99
N TYR A 68 -7.09 1.36 5.04
CA TYR A 68 -5.79 1.97 5.21
C TYR A 68 -5.90 3.48 5.44
N GLY A 69 -5.13 3.97 6.38
CA GLY A 69 -4.90 5.40 6.57
C GLY A 69 -3.51 5.63 7.15
N SER A 70 -2.72 6.50 6.54
CA SER A 70 -1.31 6.69 6.93
C SER A 70 -1.14 7.16 8.37
N ARG A 71 -2.02 8.02 8.87
CA ARG A 71 -1.97 8.47 10.28
C ARG A 71 -2.22 7.32 11.24
N ASP A 72 -3.16 6.41 10.91
CA ASP A 72 -3.40 5.20 11.69
C ASP A 72 -2.20 4.26 11.63
N GLU A 73 -1.68 3.99 10.43
CA GLU A 73 -0.48 3.18 10.22
C GLU A 73 0.69 3.67 11.08
N MET A 74 1.03 4.97 10.99
CA MET A 74 2.09 5.57 11.79
C MET A 74 1.83 5.44 13.30
N THR A 75 0.57 5.61 13.73
CA THR A 75 0.21 5.45 15.15
C THR A 75 0.38 4.01 15.61
N ARG A 76 -0.01 3.03 14.79
CA ARG A 76 0.22 1.60 15.07
C ARG A 76 1.71 1.25 15.10
N ALA A 77 2.50 1.81 14.18
CA ALA A 77 3.95 1.66 14.14
C ALA A 77 4.61 2.23 15.41
N MET A 78 4.24 3.44 15.82
CA MET A 78 4.73 4.07 17.06
C MET A 78 4.40 3.25 18.32
N ARG A 79 3.19 2.69 18.40
CA ARG A 79 2.81 1.83 19.52
C ARG A 79 3.66 0.57 19.61
N LYS A 80 3.92 -0.08 18.46
CA LYS A 80 4.80 -1.27 18.38
C LYS A 80 6.23 -0.92 18.81
N MET A 81 6.77 0.18 18.28
CA MET A 81 8.11 0.66 18.61
C MET A 81 8.23 1.01 20.10
N ALA A 82 7.24 1.70 20.68
CA ALA A 82 7.23 2.02 22.11
C ALA A 82 7.18 0.77 22.98
N ALA A 83 6.49 -0.29 22.56
CA ALA A 83 6.50 -1.57 23.25
C ALA A 83 7.89 -2.23 23.20
N ASP A 84 8.56 -2.21 22.04
CA ASP A 84 9.91 -2.76 21.88
C ASP A 84 10.96 -1.96 22.69
N VAL A 85 10.80 -0.64 22.80
CA VAL A 85 11.62 0.20 23.71
C VAL A 85 11.40 -0.22 25.17
N LYS A 86 10.14 -0.35 25.60
CA LYS A 86 9.79 -0.79 26.96
C LYS A 86 10.37 -2.18 27.28
N ASP A 87 10.37 -3.08 26.30
CA ASP A 87 10.91 -4.45 26.43
C ASP A 87 12.44 -4.50 26.34
N GLY A 88 13.12 -3.36 26.14
CA GLY A 88 14.58 -3.26 26.00
C GLY A 88 15.14 -3.81 24.68
N LYS A 89 14.28 -4.06 23.67
CA LYS A 89 14.71 -4.52 22.33
C LYS A 89 15.26 -3.40 21.46
N VAL A 90 14.79 -2.16 21.72
CA VAL A 90 15.20 -0.95 21.01
C VAL A 90 15.55 0.10 22.05
N LYS A 91 16.65 0.82 21.84
CA LYS A 91 16.98 1.99 22.67
C LYS A 91 16.44 3.25 21.99
N PRO A 92 15.95 4.25 22.77
CA PRO A 92 15.44 5.50 22.19
C PRO A 92 16.44 6.22 21.28
N GLU A 93 17.73 6.18 21.61
CA GLU A 93 18.82 6.80 20.87
C GLU A 93 19.13 6.11 19.52
N ASP A 94 18.71 4.87 19.34
CA ASP A 94 18.91 4.08 18.11
C ASP A 94 17.75 4.26 17.10
N ILE A 95 16.68 4.98 17.49
CA ILE A 95 15.53 5.21 16.61
C ILE A 95 15.95 6.10 15.45
N SER A 96 15.79 5.58 14.23
CA SER A 96 16.05 6.27 12.98
C SER A 96 14.84 6.22 12.04
N GLU A 97 14.87 7.01 10.97
CA GLU A 97 13.84 6.97 9.91
C GLU A 97 13.72 5.57 9.30
N GLU A 98 14.85 4.92 9.03
CA GLU A 98 14.90 3.56 8.48
C GLU A 98 14.30 2.54 9.46
N MET A 99 14.66 2.63 10.74
CA MET A 99 14.06 1.77 11.76
C MET A 99 12.56 1.98 11.84
N PHE A 100 12.08 3.23 11.83
CA PHE A 100 10.64 3.53 11.87
C PHE A 100 9.92 2.99 10.62
N ALA A 101 10.50 3.13 9.42
CA ALA A 101 9.97 2.54 8.19
C ALA A 101 9.80 1.01 8.31
N GLY A 102 10.68 0.34 9.07
CA GLY A 102 10.57 -1.10 9.39
C GLY A 102 9.36 -1.49 10.24
N TYR A 103 8.68 -0.55 10.88
CA TYR A 103 7.44 -0.78 11.64
C TYR A 103 6.17 -0.47 10.85
N LEU A 104 6.28 0.17 9.69
CA LEU A 104 5.15 0.46 8.81
C LEU A 104 4.64 -0.81 8.11
N ASP A 105 3.42 -0.76 7.59
CA ASP A 105 2.81 -1.88 6.85
C ASP A 105 3.57 -2.16 5.54
N THR A 106 4.28 -1.16 5.01
CA THR A 106 5.11 -1.23 3.81
C THR A 106 6.54 -1.72 4.05
N LYS A 107 6.87 -2.20 5.26
CA LYS A 107 8.22 -2.68 5.59
C LYS A 107 8.78 -3.64 4.54
N GLY A 108 10.03 -3.40 4.16
CA GLY A 108 10.71 -4.23 3.15
C GLY A 108 10.34 -3.93 1.71
N LEU A 109 9.53 -2.91 1.47
CA LEU A 109 9.23 -2.36 0.15
C LEU A 109 9.97 -1.03 -0.03
N PRO A 110 10.42 -0.70 -1.25
CA PRO A 110 10.92 0.65 -1.54
C PRO A 110 9.77 1.67 -1.47
N ASP A 111 10.12 2.92 -1.19
CA ASP A 111 9.18 4.01 -1.32
C ASP A 111 8.72 4.17 -2.77
N PRO A 112 7.47 4.63 -3.01
CA PRO A 112 6.95 4.79 -4.36
C PRO A 112 7.71 5.86 -5.13
N ASP A 113 8.05 5.57 -6.38
CA ASP A 113 8.62 6.55 -7.30
C ASP A 113 7.55 7.46 -7.92
N LEU A 114 6.35 6.93 -8.15
CA LEU A 114 5.26 7.62 -8.81
C LEU A 114 3.94 7.35 -8.12
N LEU A 115 3.23 8.41 -7.74
CA LEU A 115 1.83 8.38 -7.35
C LEU A 115 0.96 8.81 -8.53
N ILE A 116 0.00 7.98 -8.90
CA ILE A 116 -1.01 8.32 -9.90
C ILE A 116 -2.35 8.49 -9.20
N ARG A 117 -2.97 9.65 -9.32
CA ARG A 117 -4.31 9.88 -8.82
C ARG A 117 -5.24 10.34 -9.94
N THR A 118 -6.32 9.62 -10.10
CA THR A 118 -7.33 9.77 -11.14
C THR A 118 -8.49 10.67 -10.68
N SER A 119 -9.44 10.93 -11.58
CA SER A 119 -10.73 11.57 -11.30
C SER A 119 -10.64 13.04 -10.92
N GLY A 120 -9.59 13.78 -11.34
CA GLY A 120 -9.41 15.19 -11.08
C GLY A 120 -9.17 15.54 -9.61
N GLU A 121 -8.83 14.57 -8.78
CA GLU A 121 -8.61 14.76 -7.36
C GLU A 121 -7.12 15.02 -7.05
N GLU A 122 -6.80 16.20 -6.49
CA GLU A 122 -5.43 16.65 -6.23
C GLU A 122 -5.10 16.67 -4.73
N ARG A 123 -5.44 15.61 -4.02
CA ARG A 123 -5.17 15.44 -2.58
C ARG A 123 -4.75 14.02 -2.26
N LEU A 124 -3.98 13.82 -1.19
CA LEU A 124 -3.52 12.48 -0.76
C LEU A 124 -4.56 11.71 0.05
N SER A 125 -5.52 12.39 0.67
CA SER A 125 -6.56 11.77 1.51
C SER A 125 -6.00 10.77 2.54
N ASN A 126 -4.92 11.15 3.22
CA ASN A 126 -4.28 10.31 4.23
C ASN A 126 -3.68 9.01 3.68
N PHE A 127 -3.27 9.01 2.40
CA PHE A 127 -2.63 7.86 1.76
C PHE A 127 -1.11 8.00 1.76
N MET A 128 -0.41 7.04 2.36
CA MET A 128 1.05 6.83 2.33
C MET A 128 1.89 8.11 2.62
N LEU A 129 1.51 8.92 3.63
CA LEU A 129 2.14 10.22 3.92
C LEU A 129 3.65 10.10 4.20
N TRP A 130 4.08 9.04 4.86
CA TRP A 130 5.50 8.78 5.12
C TRP A 130 6.23 8.41 3.83
N GLN A 131 5.71 7.45 3.11
CA GLN A 131 6.36 6.83 1.95
C GLN A 131 6.40 7.74 0.72
N LEU A 132 5.49 8.74 0.64
CA LEU A 132 5.39 9.66 -0.50
C LEU A 132 6.30 10.88 -0.39
N ALA A 133 7.20 10.93 0.59
CA ALA A 133 8.02 12.12 0.88
C ALA A 133 8.84 12.62 -0.33
N TYR A 134 9.29 11.72 -1.19
CA TYR A 134 10.09 12.03 -2.39
C TYR A 134 9.47 11.51 -3.69
N THR A 135 8.18 11.21 -3.66
CA THR A 135 7.43 10.63 -4.78
C THR A 135 7.04 11.71 -5.80
N GLU A 136 7.15 11.42 -7.08
CA GLU A 136 6.57 12.26 -8.14
C GLU A 136 5.06 12.03 -8.24
N PHE A 137 4.28 13.12 -8.39
CA PHE A 137 2.82 13.06 -8.43
C PHE A 137 2.32 13.30 -9.84
N TYR A 138 1.45 12.42 -10.31
CA TYR A 138 0.73 12.53 -11.56
C TYR A 138 -0.78 12.55 -11.30
N PHE A 139 -1.42 13.68 -11.56
CA PHE A 139 -2.87 13.86 -11.44
C PHE A 139 -3.50 13.83 -12.81
N THR A 140 -4.68 13.23 -12.94
CA THR A 140 -5.42 13.15 -14.19
C THR A 140 -6.93 13.17 -13.96
N ASP A 141 -7.66 13.83 -14.86
CA ASP A 141 -9.13 13.89 -14.84
C ASP A 141 -9.79 12.57 -15.27
N VAL A 142 -9.02 11.66 -15.85
CA VAL A 142 -9.52 10.35 -16.30
C VAL A 142 -10.10 9.59 -15.11
N LEU A 143 -11.34 9.13 -15.24
CA LEU A 143 -11.97 8.31 -14.21
C LEU A 143 -11.30 6.94 -14.09
N TRP A 144 -11.27 6.38 -12.89
CA TRP A 144 -10.61 5.09 -12.65
C TRP A 144 -11.07 3.97 -13.60
N PRO A 145 -12.37 3.80 -13.92
CA PRO A 145 -12.81 2.77 -14.88
C PRO A 145 -12.26 2.96 -16.32
N ASP A 146 -11.90 4.19 -16.67
CA ASP A 146 -11.38 4.54 -18.00
C ASP A 146 -9.84 4.59 -18.03
N PHE A 147 -9.18 4.44 -16.87
CA PHE A 147 -7.73 4.45 -16.74
C PHE A 147 -7.15 3.14 -17.30
N ASN A 148 -6.68 3.20 -18.53
CA ASN A 148 -6.16 2.06 -19.28
C ASN A 148 -4.64 2.13 -19.50
N LYS A 149 -4.09 1.17 -20.25
CA LYS A 149 -2.66 1.09 -20.56
C LYS A 149 -2.09 2.38 -21.18
N LYS A 150 -2.87 3.09 -22.01
CA LYS A 150 -2.42 4.34 -22.64
C LYS A 150 -2.26 5.46 -21.59
N GLU A 151 -3.19 5.52 -20.65
CA GLU A 151 -3.14 6.50 -19.55
C GLU A 151 -1.98 6.18 -18.61
N LEU A 152 -1.76 4.91 -18.31
CA LEU A 152 -0.58 4.49 -17.53
C LEU A 152 0.73 4.88 -18.25
N GLN A 153 0.81 4.69 -19.57
CA GLN A 153 1.99 5.08 -20.34
C GLN A 153 2.25 6.59 -20.27
N LYS A 154 1.19 7.42 -20.31
CA LYS A 154 1.34 8.88 -20.15
C LYS A 154 1.92 9.25 -18.78
N ALA A 155 1.48 8.57 -17.71
CA ALA A 155 2.00 8.80 -16.37
C ALA A 155 3.48 8.40 -16.27
N ILE A 156 3.88 7.28 -16.88
CA ILE A 156 5.27 6.83 -16.96
C ILE A 156 6.12 7.80 -17.78
N ASP A 157 5.61 8.27 -18.92
CA ASP A 157 6.31 9.25 -19.77
C ASP A 157 6.47 10.60 -19.06
N TYR A 158 5.49 10.99 -18.26
CA TYR A 158 5.59 12.16 -17.38
C TYR A 158 6.71 11.98 -16.35
N TYR A 159 6.71 10.85 -15.63
CA TYR A 159 7.74 10.53 -14.65
C TYR A 159 9.14 10.53 -15.26
N ASN A 160 9.33 9.91 -16.42
CA ASN A 160 10.62 9.83 -17.10
C ASN A 160 11.18 11.19 -17.55
N LYS A 161 10.37 12.25 -17.60
CA LYS A 161 10.77 13.61 -17.93
C LYS A 161 11.13 14.45 -16.71
N ARG A 162 10.99 13.91 -15.49
CA ARG A 162 11.27 14.62 -14.25
C ARG A 162 12.72 14.48 -13.86
N ASP A 163 13.34 15.62 -13.51
CA ASP A 163 14.65 15.66 -12.88
C ASP A 163 14.49 15.57 -11.36
N ARG A 164 14.78 14.41 -10.80
CA ARG A 164 14.69 14.18 -9.34
C ARG A 164 15.94 14.71 -8.65
N ARG A 165 15.78 15.74 -7.84
CA ARG A 165 16.89 16.43 -7.15
C ARG A 165 17.09 16.03 -5.69
N PHE A 166 16.38 15.10 -5.12
CA PHE A 166 16.50 14.52 -3.76
C PHE A 166 17.06 15.48 -2.68
N GLY A 167 16.80 16.79 -2.77
CA GLY A 167 17.31 17.78 -1.84
C GLY A 167 18.83 18.00 -1.86
N GLY A 168 19.56 17.39 -2.79
CA GLY A 168 20.98 17.64 -3.02
C GLY A 168 21.20 18.94 -3.80
N VAL A 169 22.00 19.87 -3.27
CA VAL A 169 22.46 21.08 -3.96
C VAL A 169 23.53 20.70 -4.97
#